data_cbc6572295c2cb92217f77a9e9c8f48d
#
_entry.id   cbc6572295c2cb92217f77a9e9c8f48d
#
_cell.length_a   1.000
_cell.length_b   1.000
_cell.length_c   1.000
_cell.angle_alpha   90.00
_cell.angle_beta   90.00
_cell.angle_gamma   90.00
#
_symmetry.space_group_name_H-M   'P 1'
#
loop_
_entity.id
_entity.type
_entity.pdbx_description
1 polymer ?
#
loop_
_entity_poly.entity_id
_entity_poly.type
_entity_poly.pdbx_seq_one_letter_code
_entity_poly.pdbx_strand_id
1 'polypeptide(L)'
;MTDIGPFGLVILVIGLVGTAAVLSNRLSERLRVPAPVFFLVCAAAASDLFPNLARLSHVTVQRVVTIALAFILFDGGMHIGWRRFRSAAVAIGWLGIAGTFVTAGITAAAAHFLFGIGWRLALLLGTALAPTDPAVVFSVLGRREIGGRTGVMLEGESGANDPVGIALLVALLAATGSPAAAAGHIAVTFVLQMAVGAGIGIAGGRLLLEFMRRVPLPNEGLYSLRVLAGVLAIFGLATVARGSGFLAVFVAGILIGDERAPYKREIERFHSSLASLAEIVAFIMLGLTVRLRDLPIGNAWSIGLALGALLAFVIRPVFVGLITLPIQLRRGERLFLLWTGLKGAVPVLLGTFIVGSGIAGASRAYEIIFVVVAFSVAVQGGFVPTIAHRLNVPLRTIDPEPWSLGVRFREEPEGLHRFRVSRGAPAVGTSIEDLPFGEDAWVIFLIRHGRLVPARSDTRIEAGDEVLVLADPAEVPALKKLFTARRSGHRHTERRPAGASARKEPTTDSDHTGT
;
A
#
# COMPACT_ATOMS: atom_id res chain seq x y z
N MET A 1 -12.18 43.60 -10.79
CA MET A 1 -10.72 43.32 -10.80
C MET A 1 -10.09 43.24 -9.41
N THR A 2 -10.86 43.39 -8.33
CA THR A 2 -10.37 43.43 -6.93
C THR A 2 -10.09 42.08 -6.30
N ASP A 3 -10.37 40.98 -7.02
CA ASP A 3 -10.29 39.58 -6.47
C ASP A 3 -9.09 38.76 -6.99
N ILE A 4 -8.32 39.30 -7.95
CA ILE A 4 -7.20 38.56 -8.58
C ILE A 4 -6.03 38.41 -7.61
N GLY A 5 -5.75 39.43 -6.78
CA GLY A 5 -4.64 39.37 -5.81
C GLY A 5 -4.85 38.29 -4.72
N PRO A 6 -5.99 38.28 -4.01
CA PRO A 6 -6.30 37.23 -3.04
C PRO A 6 -6.35 35.81 -3.66
N PHE A 7 -6.90 35.69 -4.86
CA PHE A 7 -6.91 34.43 -5.58
C PHE A 7 -5.50 33.96 -6.00
N GLY A 8 -4.65 34.89 -6.48
CA GLY A 8 -3.26 34.61 -6.79
C GLY A 8 -2.46 34.12 -5.57
N LEU A 9 -2.73 34.71 -4.38
CA LEU A 9 -2.13 34.25 -3.13
C LEU A 9 -2.55 32.80 -2.79
N VAL A 10 -3.82 32.45 -2.98
CA VAL A 10 -4.30 31.07 -2.76
C VAL A 10 -3.58 30.10 -3.68
N ILE A 11 -3.45 30.42 -4.98
CA ILE A 11 -2.72 29.56 -5.94
C ILE A 11 -1.25 29.45 -5.55
N LEU A 12 -0.60 30.55 -5.15
CA LEU A 12 0.79 30.54 -4.69
C LEU A 12 0.96 29.62 -3.48
N VAL A 13 0.08 29.73 -2.49
CA VAL A 13 0.11 28.87 -1.29
C VAL A 13 -0.08 27.39 -1.69
N ILE A 14 -1.03 27.07 -2.54
CA ILE A 14 -1.25 25.70 -3.04
C ILE A 14 0.02 25.18 -3.74
N GLY A 15 0.64 25.98 -4.62
CA GLY A 15 1.87 25.62 -5.32
C GLY A 15 3.05 25.40 -4.38
N LEU A 16 3.24 26.28 -3.39
CA LEU A 16 4.29 26.15 -2.37
C LEU A 16 4.08 24.93 -1.48
N VAL A 17 2.84 24.68 -1.03
CA VAL A 17 2.48 23.50 -0.22
C VAL A 17 2.70 22.24 -1.04
N GLY A 18 2.28 22.20 -2.31
CA GLY A 18 2.52 21.06 -3.21
C GLY A 18 4.01 20.80 -3.44
N THR A 19 4.80 21.87 -3.66
CA THR A 19 6.26 21.74 -3.80
C THR A 19 6.91 21.23 -2.51
N ALA A 20 6.51 21.78 -1.36
CA ALA A 20 6.98 21.34 -0.05
C ALA A 20 6.59 19.86 0.20
N ALA A 21 5.39 19.45 -0.22
CA ALA A 21 4.92 18.09 -0.12
C ALA A 21 5.80 17.11 -0.93
N VAL A 22 6.13 17.45 -2.17
CA VAL A 22 7.03 16.63 -3.00
C VAL A 22 8.44 16.56 -2.40
N LEU A 23 8.96 17.69 -1.90
CA LEU A 23 10.28 17.76 -1.26
C LEU A 23 10.32 17.04 0.09
N SER A 24 9.19 16.96 0.79
CA SER A 24 9.11 16.27 2.09
C SER A 24 9.39 14.78 2.00
N ASN A 25 9.18 14.15 0.85
CA ASN A 25 9.56 12.75 0.64
C ASN A 25 11.08 12.52 0.82
N ARG A 26 11.92 13.46 0.37
CA ARG A 26 13.36 13.40 0.65
C ARG A 26 13.70 13.63 2.12
N LEU A 27 12.93 14.51 2.78
CA LEU A 27 13.09 14.78 4.20
C LEU A 27 12.62 13.60 5.04
N SER A 28 11.53 12.95 4.64
CA SER A 28 11.01 11.71 5.22
C SER A 28 12.05 10.60 5.24
N GLU A 29 12.74 10.37 4.11
CA GLU A 29 13.83 9.39 4.03
C GLU A 29 14.97 9.70 5.02
N ARG A 30 15.32 10.98 5.22
CA ARG A 30 16.40 11.40 6.14
C ARG A 30 15.99 11.31 7.61
N LEU A 31 14.79 11.78 7.94
CA LEU A 31 14.29 11.85 9.31
C LEU A 31 13.63 10.54 9.78
N ARG A 32 13.38 9.59 8.86
CA ARG A 32 12.65 8.34 9.11
C ARG A 32 11.25 8.57 9.69
N VAL A 33 10.63 9.69 9.34
CA VAL A 33 9.26 10.03 9.70
C VAL A 33 8.43 9.99 8.42
N PRO A 34 7.30 9.26 8.41
CA PRO A 34 6.44 9.17 7.21
C PRO A 34 5.98 10.54 6.73
N ALA A 35 6.01 10.78 5.40
CA ALA A 35 5.58 12.06 4.82
C ALA A 35 4.15 12.47 5.22
N PRO A 36 3.16 11.56 5.32
CA PRO A 36 1.81 11.90 5.77
C PRO A 36 1.73 12.57 7.15
N VAL A 37 2.67 12.24 8.08
CA VAL A 37 2.72 12.92 9.39
C VAL A 37 3.01 14.39 9.24
N PHE A 38 3.97 14.74 8.38
CA PHE A 38 4.31 16.14 8.14
C PHE A 38 3.11 16.90 7.62
N PHE A 39 2.37 16.33 6.67
CA PHE A 39 1.17 16.98 6.12
C PHE A 39 0.10 17.16 7.18
N LEU A 40 -0.17 16.11 7.96
CA LEU A 40 -1.19 16.13 9.00
C LEU A 40 -0.86 17.16 10.10
N VAL A 41 0.37 17.11 10.64
CA VAL A 41 0.79 17.98 11.75
C VAL A 41 1.00 19.41 11.29
N CYS A 42 1.63 19.64 10.14
CA CYS A 42 1.81 20.98 9.59
C CYS A 42 0.48 21.65 9.26
N ALA A 43 -0.49 20.91 8.71
CA ALA A 43 -1.81 21.42 8.42
C ALA A 43 -2.59 21.74 9.71
N ALA A 44 -2.50 20.91 10.75
CA ALA A 44 -3.11 21.18 12.06
C ALA A 44 -2.47 22.40 12.73
N ALA A 45 -1.14 22.54 12.69
CA ALA A 45 -0.44 23.72 13.19
C ALA A 45 -0.83 24.99 12.38
N ALA A 46 -0.94 24.91 11.06
CA ALA A 46 -1.39 26.00 10.22
C ALA A 46 -2.83 26.42 10.54
N SER A 47 -3.72 25.47 10.84
CA SER A 47 -5.10 25.72 11.28
C SER A 47 -5.14 26.52 12.58
N ASP A 48 -4.24 26.24 13.52
CA ASP A 48 -4.14 26.98 14.80
C ASP A 48 -3.55 28.39 14.64
N LEU A 49 -2.55 28.54 13.75
CA LEU A 49 -1.89 29.82 13.49
C LEU A 49 -2.75 30.78 12.64
N PHE A 50 -3.50 30.22 11.70
CA PHE A 50 -4.32 30.94 10.74
C PHE A 50 -5.80 30.52 10.83
N PRO A 51 -6.60 31.07 11.76
CA PRO A 51 -7.99 30.65 11.98
C PRO A 51 -8.89 30.69 10.74
N ASN A 52 -8.51 31.49 9.74
CA ASN A 52 -9.23 31.55 8.45
C ASN A 52 -9.13 30.25 7.64
N LEU A 53 -8.07 29.47 7.81
CA LEU A 53 -7.91 28.16 7.18
C LEU A 53 -8.82 27.10 7.83
N ALA A 54 -9.13 27.25 9.12
CA ALA A 54 -10.04 26.38 9.88
C ALA A 54 -11.53 26.56 9.51
N ARG A 55 -11.86 27.47 8.60
CA ARG A 55 -13.26 27.74 8.16
C ARG A 55 -13.79 26.73 7.13
N LEU A 56 -12.97 25.76 6.72
CA LEU A 56 -13.46 24.69 5.84
C LEU A 56 -14.54 23.89 6.57
N SER A 57 -15.71 23.78 5.94
CA SER A 57 -16.78 22.98 6.53
C SER A 57 -16.38 21.49 6.56
N HIS A 58 -16.72 20.80 7.64
CA HIS A 58 -16.50 19.33 7.73
C HIS A 58 -17.09 18.58 6.54
N VAL A 59 -18.21 19.06 5.98
CA VAL A 59 -18.85 18.47 4.80
C VAL A 59 -17.97 18.62 3.55
N THR A 60 -17.34 19.78 3.37
CA THR A 60 -16.42 19.98 2.23
C THR A 60 -15.20 19.06 2.35
N VAL A 61 -14.58 19.01 3.52
CA VAL A 61 -13.44 18.13 3.79
C VAL A 61 -13.83 16.66 3.55
N GLN A 62 -14.97 16.23 4.10
CA GLN A 62 -15.50 14.90 3.92
C GLN A 62 -15.68 14.53 2.43
N ARG A 63 -16.25 15.42 1.63
CA ARG A 63 -16.45 15.18 0.18
C ARG A 63 -15.13 15.08 -0.56
N VAL A 64 -14.19 15.99 -0.31
CA VAL A 64 -12.86 15.96 -0.95
C VAL A 64 -12.09 14.69 -0.58
N VAL A 65 -12.05 14.34 0.71
CA VAL A 65 -11.34 13.15 1.18
C VAL A 65 -12.03 11.86 0.70
N THR A 66 -13.36 11.85 0.56
CA THR A 66 -14.10 10.72 -0.02
C THR A 66 -13.65 10.44 -1.47
N ILE A 67 -13.55 11.49 -2.30
CA ILE A 67 -13.07 11.37 -3.68
C ILE A 67 -11.59 10.93 -3.69
N ALA A 68 -10.77 11.52 -2.85
CA ALA A 68 -9.36 11.15 -2.71
C ALA A 68 -9.18 9.67 -2.37
N LEU A 69 -9.94 9.17 -1.38
CA LEU A 69 -9.93 7.76 -1.01
C LEU A 69 -10.42 6.83 -2.12
N ALA A 70 -11.41 7.24 -2.91
CA ALA A 70 -11.87 6.44 -4.06
C ALA A 70 -10.72 6.21 -5.05
N PHE A 71 -9.87 7.22 -5.30
CA PHE A 71 -8.69 7.08 -6.17
C PHE A 71 -7.61 6.22 -5.55
N ILE A 72 -7.33 6.39 -4.26
CA ILE A 72 -6.34 5.59 -3.53
C ILE A 72 -6.73 4.11 -3.55
N LEU A 73 -7.99 3.79 -3.26
CA LEU A 73 -8.46 2.41 -3.23
C LEU A 73 -8.49 1.78 -4.63
N PHE A 74 -8.86 2.53 -5.66
CA PHE A 74 -8.81 2.04 -7.03
C PHE A 74 -7.36 1.72 -7.46
N ASP A 75 -6.42 2.62 -7.19
CA ASP A 75 -5.00 2.42 -7.47
C ASP A 75 -4.42 1.23 -6.70
N GLY A 76 -4.73 1.12 -5.39
CA GLY A 76 -4.35 -0.04 -4.57
C GLY A 76 -4.92 -1.35 -5.14
N GLY A 77 -6.17 -1.34 -5.60
CA GLY A 77 -6.77 -2.48 -6.29
C GLY A 77 -6.02 -2.86 -7.57
N MET A 78 -5.64 -1.88 -8.40
CA MET A 78 -4.86 -2.10 -9.62
C MET A 78 -3.48 -2.70 -9.34
N HIS A 79 -2.80 -2.24 -8.29
CA HIS A 79 -1.48 -2.76 -7.91
C HIS A 79 -1.52 -4.21 -7.43
N ILE A 80 -2.59 -4.59 -6.70
CA ILE A 80 -2.78 -5.98 -6.28
C ILE A 80 -3.05 -6.87 -7.49
N GLY A 81 -3.99 -6.50 -8.35
CA GLY A 81 -4.48 -7.27 -9.47
C GLY A 81 -5.19 -8.59 -9.10
N TRP A 82 -5.93 -9.16 -10.05
CA TRP A 82 -6.76 -10.35 -9.81
C TRP A 82 -5.94 -11.61 -9.46
N ARG A 83 -4.81 -11.82 -10.13
CA ARG A 83 -3.99 -13.03 -9.93
C ARG A 83 -3.43 -13.11 -8.52
N ARG A 84 -2.84 -11.99 -8.05
CA ARG A 84 -2.29 -11.90 -6.69
C ARG A 84 -3.41 -11.93 -5.65
N PHE A 85 -4.49 -11.17 -5.86
CA PHE A 85 -5.65 -11.16 -4.99
C PHE A 85 -6.23 -12.57 -4.81
N ARG A 86 -6.51 -13.29 -5.90
CA ARG A 86 -7.09 -14.64 -5.88
C ARG A 86 -6.25 -15.61 -5.04
N SER A 87 -4.92 -15.51 -5.09
CA SER A 87 -4.03 -16.38 -4.33
C SER A 87 -4.09 -16.17 -2.82
N ALA A 88 -4.55 -15.01 -2.37
CA ALA A 88 -4.64 -14.61 -0.97
C ALA A 88 -6.07 -14.21 -0.54
N ALA A 89 -7.08 -14.33 -1.43
CA ALA A 89 -8.43 -13.79 -1.25
C ALA A 89 -9.09 -14.23 0.06
N VAL A 90 -8.96 -15.51 0.44
CA VAL A 90 -9.51 -16.03 1.69
C VAL A 90 -8.82 -15.37 2.90
N ALA A 91 -7.50 -15.23 2.86
CA ALA A 91 -6.75 -14.60 3.95
C ALA A 91 -7.05 -13.10 4.04
N ILE A 92 -7.12 -12.41 2.89
CA ILE A 92 -7.49 -10.98 2.79
C ILE A 92 -8.91 -10.76 3.30
N GLY A 93 -9.88 -11.55 2.83
CA GLY A 93 -11.27 -11.45 3.28
C GLY A 93 -11.42 -11.74 4.77
N TRP A 94 -10.72 -12.75 5.27
CA TRP A 94 -10.72 -13.10 6.68
C TRP A 94 -10.14 -11.98 7.55
N LEU A 95 -8.97 -11.45 7.22
CA LEU A 95 -8.36 -10.34 7.95
C LEU A 95 -9.13 -9.04 7.77
N GLY A 96 -9.54 -8.71 6.56
CA GLY A 96 -10.28 -7.48 6.24
C GLY A 96 -11.63 -7.43 6.94
N ILE A 97 -12.36 -8.55 7.04
CA ILE A 97 -13.68 -8.59 7.70
C ILE A 97 -13.52 -8.91 9.19
N ALA A 98 -13.08 -10.13 9.54
CA ALA A 98 -13.02 -10.55 10.93
C ALA A 98 -12.03 -9.71 11.76
N GLY A 99 -10.89 -9.33 11.17
CA GLY A 99 -9.90 -8.44 11.78
C GLY A 99 -10.50 -7.06 12.09
N THR A 100 -11.29 -6.50 11.17
CA THR A 100 -11.97 -5.20 11.38
C THR A 100 -13.00 -5.29 12.50
N PHE A 101 -13.87 -6.30 12.52
CA PHE A 101 -14.87 -6.46 13.59
C PHE A 101 -14.23 -6.66 14.96
N VAL A 102 -13.19 -7.49 15.03
CA VAL A 102 -12.48 -7.75 16.29
C VAL A 102 -11.76 -6.50 16.77
N THR A 103 -11.04 -5.80 15.87
CA THR A 103 -10.37 -4.54 16.22
C THR A 103 -11.38 -3.50 16.70
N ALA A 104 -12.49 -3.32 15.96
CA ALA A 104 -13.57 -2.39 16.33
C ALA A 104 -14.18 -2.73 17.69
N GLY A 105 -14.54 -3.98 17.92
CA GLY A 105 -15.19 -4.43 19.15
C GLY A 105 -14.28 -4.32 20.37
N ILE A 106 -13.02 -4.79 20.27
CA ILE A 106 -12.07 -4.72 21.39
C ILE A 106 -11.67 -3.26 21.69
N THR A 107 -11.49 -2.44 20.64
CA THR A 107 -11.20 -1.00 20.83
C THR A 107 -12.39 -0.29 21.47
N ALA A 108 -13.62 -0.61 21.07
CA ALA A 108 -14.83 -0.08 21.68
C ALA A 108 -14.95 -0.49 23.15
N ALA A 109 -14.70 -1.77 23.47
CA ALA A 109 -14.68 -2.26 24.85
C ALA A 109 -13.62 -1.54 25.69
N ALA A 110 -12.40 -1.39 25.16
CA ALA A 110 -11.35 -0.64 25.83
C ALA A 110 -11.75 0.83 26.06
N ALA A 111 -12.34 1.49 25.05
CA ALA A 111 -12.82 2.87 25.17
C ALA A 111 -13.91 3.00 26.25
N HIS A 112 -14.81 2.04 26.33
CA HIS A 112 -15.86 2.03 27.34
C HIS A 112 -15.33 1.75 28.76
N PHE A 113 -14.64 0.62 28.96
CA PHE A 113 -14.25 0.14 30.30
C PHE A 113 -13.07 0.91 30.88
N LEU A 114 -12.10 1.35 30.08
CA LEU A 114 -10.90 2.04 30.59
C LEU A 114 -11.09 3.56 30.67
N PHE A 115 -11.89 4.15 29.77
CA PHE A 115 -12.03 5.60 29.67
C PHE A 115 -13.45 6.12 29.92
N GLY A 116 -14.41 5.25 30.25
CA GLY A 116 -15.78 5.64 30.58
C GLY A 116 -16.58 6.23 29.41
N ILE A 117 -16.15 5.97 28.14
CA ILE A 117 -16.87 6.45 26.95
C ILE A 117 -18.16 5.65 26.78
N GLY A 118 -19.29 6.33 26.59
CA GLY A 118 -20.58 5.65 26.39
C GLY A 118 -20.55 4.68 25.19
N TRP A 119 -21.22 3.53 25.31
CA TRP A 119 -21.17 2.44 24.32
C TRP A 119 -21.38 2.88 22.88
N ARG A 120 -22.37 3.75 22.61
CA ARG A 120 -22.62 4.22 21.23
C ARG A 120 -21.41 4.93 20.64
N LEU A 121 -20.81 5.85 21.38
CA LEU A 121 -19.62 6.58 20.94
C LEU A 121 -18.39 5.68 20.90
N ALA A 122 -18.27 4.75 21.86
CA ALA A 122 -17.18 3.77 21.90
C ALA A 122 -17.18 2.84 20.69
N LEU A 123 -18.36 2.36 20.26
CA LEU A 123 -18.52 1.54 19.05
C LEU A 123 -18.16 2.31 17.78
N LEU A 124 -18.58 3.58 17.67
CA LEU A 124 -18.22 4.44 16.56
C LEU A 124 -16.71 4.71 16.54
N LEU A 125 -16.11 5.00 17.68
CA LEU A 125 -14.68 5.22 17.85
C LEU A 125 -13.87 3.97 17.48
N GLY A 126 -14.26 2.80 18.01
CA GLY A 126 -13.61 1.53 17.71
C GLY A 126 -13.70 1.18 16.23
N THR A 127 -14.86 1.41 15.61
CA THR A 127 -15.06 1.18 14.18
C THR A 127 -14.22 2.14 13.33
N ALA A 128 -14.15 3.42 13.71
CA ALA A 128 -13.33 4.39 13.00
C ALA A 128 -11.83 4.06 13.09
N LEU A 129 -11.38 3.47 14.20
CA LEU A 129 -9.99 3.09 14.42
C LEU A 129 -9.64 1.68 13.91
N ALA A 130 -10.60 0.91 13.40
CA ALA A 130 -10.34 -0.44 12.89
C ALA A 130 -9.56 -0.46 11.57
N PRO A 131 -9.86 0.35 10.53
CA PRO A 131 -9.14 0.37 9.27
C PRO A 131 -7.64 0.62 9.42
N THR A 132 -6.85 0.08 8.47
CA THR A 132 -5.38 0.21 8.45
C THR A 132 -4.93 0.73 7.09
N ASP A 133 -3.80 1.43 7.05
CA ASP A 133 -3.29 2.09 5.85
C ASP A 133 -1.88 1.60 5.51
N PRO A 134 -1.67 0.91 4.38
CA PRO A 134 -0.37 0.45 3.95
C PRO A 134 0.45 1.57 3.27
N ALA A 135 -0.17 2.65 2.79
CA ALA A 135 0.54 3.73 2.09
C ALA A 135 1.61 4.34 3.00
N VAL A 136 1.29 4.51 4.29
CA VAL A 136 2.25 4.95 5.32
C VAL A 136 3.43 3.98 5.42
N VAL A 137 3.22 2.66 5.34
CA VAL A 137 4.28 1.65 5.38
C VAL A 137 5.19 1.79 4.17
N PHE A 138 4.62 1.92 2.98
CA PHE A 138 5.37 2.06 1.74
C PHE A 138 6.11 3.39 1.65
N SER A 139 5.52 4.48 2.13
CA SER A 139 6.19 5.79 2.16
C SER A 139 7.49 5.79 2.97
N VAL A 140 7.53 5.04 4.08
CA VAL A 140 8.73 4.92 4.94
C VAL A 140 9.76 3.95 4.38
N LEU A 141 9.33 2.91 3.67
CA LEU A 141 10.23 1.96 3.01
C LEU A 141 10.89 2.56 1.77
N GLY A 142 10.32 3.62 1.19
CA GLY A 142 10.83 4.35 0.05
C GLY A 142 11.00 3.46 -1.18
N ARG A 143 12.25 3.24 -1.62
CA ARG A 143 12.55 2.41 -2.80
C ARG A 143 12.50 0.89 -2.55
N ARG A 144 12.02 0.45 -1.39
CA ARG A 144 11.95 -0.96 -1.03
C ARG A 144 10.51 -1.43 -1.04
N GLU A 145 10.21 -2.41 -1.88
CA GLU A 145 8.93 -3.12 -1.85
C GLU A 145 9.01 -4.34 -0.94
N ILE A 146 7.89 -4.62 -0.28
CA ILE A 146 7.70 -5.86 0.46
C ILE A 146 7.37 -6.95 -0.56
N GLY A 147 8.31 -7.87 -0.75
CA GLY A 147 8.16 -8.96 -1.72
C GLY A 147 7.20 -10.06 -1.24
N GLY A 148 6.69 -10.83 -2.21
CA GLY A 148 5.97 -12.05 -1.95
C GLY A 148 4.56 -11.87 -1.38
N ARG A 149 4.10 -12.88 -0.62
CA ARG A 149 2.74 -12.95 -0.08
C ARG A 149 2.43 -11.87 0.97
N THR A 150 3.46 -11.43 1.70
CA THR A 150 3.30 -10.43 2.78
C THR A 150 2.89 -9.06 2.24
N GLY A 151 3.47 -8.61 1.12
CA GLY A 151 3.08 -7.36 0.45
C GLY A 151 1.62 -7.41 -0.02
N VAL A 152 1.25 -8.47 -0.72
CA VAL A 152 -0.13 -8.68 -1.20
C VAL A 152 -1.15 -8.72 -0.05
N MET A 153 -0.79 -9.34 1.07
CA MET A 153 -1.67 -9.39 2.24
C MET A 153 -1.81 -8.03 2.91
N LEU A 154 -0.74 -7.24 2.97
CA LEU A 154 -0.76 -5.92 3.58
C LEU A 154 -1.66 -4.96 2.77
N GLU A 155 -1.46 -4.92 1.44
CA GLU A 155 -2.28 -4.12 0.53
C GLU A 155 -3.73 -4.61 0.50
N GLY A 156 -3.93 -5.93 0.43
CA GLY A 156 -5.25 -6.54 0.37
C GLY A 156 -6.04 -6.40 1.67
N GLU A 157 -5.38 -6.54 2.84
CA GLU A 157 -6.01 -6.31 4.15
C GLU A 157 -6.59 -4.91 4.22
N SER A 158 -5.79 -3.90 3.88
CA SER A 158 -6.21 -2.51 3.93
C SER A 158 -7.31 -2.21 2.90
N GLY A 159 -7.11 -2.61 1.65
CA GLY A 159 -8.14 -2.42 0.62
C GLY A 159 -9.49 -3.09 0.95
N ALA A 160 -9.48 -4.14 1.78
CA ALA A 160 -10.70 -4.80 2.26
C ALA A 160 -11.26 -4.18 3.53
N ASN A 161 -10.40 -3.82 4.53
CA ASN A 161 -10.87 -3.32 5.82
C ASN A 161 -11.41 -1.88 5.76
N ASP A 162 -10.93 -1.04 4.82
CA ASP A 162 -11.43 0.31 4.62
C ASP A 162 -12.91 0.33 4.24
N PRO A 163 -13.36 -0.35 3.15
CA PRO A 163 -14.78 -0.45 2.84
C PRO A 163 -15.62 -1.09 3.95
N VAL A 164 -15.06 -2.10 4.65
CA VAL A 164 -15.73 -2.77 5.77
C VAL A 164 -15.93 -1.81 6.95
N GLY A 165 -14.89 -1.06 7.34
CA GLY A 165 -14.98 -0.07 8.41
C GLY A 165 -15.96 1.06 8.09
N ILE A 166 -15.94 1.57 6.85
CA ILE A 166 -16.86 2.62 6.40
C ILE A 166 -18.30 2.09 6.40
N ALA A 167 -18.56 0.91 5.83
CA ALA A 167 -19.90 0.32 5.80
C ALA A 167 -20.43 0.04 7.21
N LEU A 168 -19.58 -0.45 8.11
CA LEU A 168 -19.94 -0.70 9.50
C LEU A 168 -20.27 0.61 10.23
N LEU A 169 -19.48 1.67 10.03
CA LEU A 169 -19.72 2.97 10.66
C LEU A 169 -21.06 3.56 10.18
N VAL A 170 -21.31 3.54 8.87
CA VAL A 170 -22.56 4.04 8.29
C VAL A 170 -23.76 3.27 8.84
N ALA A 171 -23.65 1.94 8.96
CA ALA A 171 -24.69 1.10 9.54
C ALA A 171 -24.93 1.42 11.03
N LEU A 172 -23.86 1.66 11.81
CA LEU A 172 -23.94 2.06 13.22
C LEU A 172 -24.58 3.46 13.39
N LEU A 173 -24.26 4.40 12.53
CA LEU A 173 -24.86 5.75 12.56
C LEU A 173 -26.35 5.73 12.22
N ALA A 174 -26.77 4.87 11.29
CA ALA A 174 -28.16 4.71 10.87
C ALA A 174 -29.01 3.90 11.87
N ALA A 175 -28.38 3.18 12.81
CA ALA A 175 -29.07 2.30 13.73
C ALA A 175 -29.83 3.09 14.79
N THR A 176 -31.12 2.77 14.95
CA THR A 176 -32.05 3.35 15.93
C THR A 176 -32.93 2.27 16.55
N GLY A 177 -33.57 2.56 17.67
CA GLY A 177 -34.49 1.64 18.33
C GLY A 177 -33.86 0.77 19.43
N SER A 178 -34.47 -0.38 19.72
CA SER A 178 -33.96 -1.29 20.75
C SER A 178 -32.63 -1.96 20.32
N PRO A 179 -31.79 -2.41 21.26
CA PRO A 179 -30.50 -3.02 20.94
C PRO A 179 -30.60 -4.19 19.93
N ALA A 180 -31.63 -5.04 20.05
CA ALA A 180 -31.83 -6.16 19.14
C ALA A 180 -32.24 -5.70 17.73
N ALA A 181 -33.14 -4.72 17.62
CA ALA A 181 -33.55 -4.14 16.34
C ALA A 181 -32.37 -3.40 15.68
N ALA A 182 -31.58 -2.67 16.47
CA ALA A 182 -30.37 -1.99 16.00
C ALA A 182 -29.34 -2.99 15.45
N ALA A 183 -29.08 -4.10 16.15
CA ALA A 183 -28.16 -5.14 15.69
C ALA A 183 -28.59 -5.76 14.36
N GLY A 184 -29.89 -6.09 14.22
CA GLY A 184 -30.47 -6.59 12.96
C GLY A 184 -30.31 -5.58 11.81
N HIS A 185 -30.63 -4.31 12.07
CA HIS A 185 -30.48 -3.25 11.08
C HIS A 185 -29.03 -3.05 10.63
N ILE A 186 -28.09 -3.06 11.58
CA ILE A 186 -26.65 -2.96 11.28
C ILE A 186 -26.22 -4.11 10.37
N ALA A 187 -26.59 -5.36 10.73
CA ALA A 187 -26.19 -6.53 9.97
C ALA A 187 -26.76 -6.48 8.53
N VAL A 188 -28.05 -6.20 8.39
CA VAL A 188 -28.68 -6.11 7.06
C VAL A 188 -28.09 -4.98 6.23
N THR A 189 -27.93 -3.79 6.79
CA THR A 189 -27.38 -2.62 6.10
C THR A 189 -25.93 -2.89 5.67
N PHE A 190 -25.12 -3.46 6.55
CA PHE A 190 -23.75 -3.84 6.24
C PHE A 190 -23.67 -4.84 5.08
N VAL A 191 -24.42 -5.94 5.17
CA VAL A 191 -24.43 -6.99 4.12
C VAL A 191 -24.91 -6.43 2.78
N LEU A 192 -25.96 -5.62 2.78
CA LEU A 192 -26.46 -4.97 1.55
C LEU A 192 -25.42 -4.03 0.94
N GLN A 193 -24.77 -3.18 1.76
CA GLN A 193 -23.72 -2.27 1.27
C GLN A 193 -22.56 -3.04 0.64
N MET A 194 -22.11 -4.12 1.28
CA MET A 194 -21.01 -4.94 0.76
C MET A 194 -21.42 -5.70 -0.52
N ALA A 195 -22.61 -6.32 -0.54
CA ALA A 195 -23.09 -7.09 -1.70
C ALA A 195 -23.33 -6.20 -2.92
N VAL A 196 -24.03 -5.08 -2.75
CA VAL A 196 -24.30 -4.12 -3.83
C VAL A 196 -23.00 -3.48 -4.32
N GLY A 197 -22.11 -3.07 -3.40
CA GLY A 197 -20.80 -2.51 -3.74
C GLY A 197 -19.94 -3.47 -4.54
N ALA A 198 -19.80 -4.72 -4.10
CA ALA A 198 -19.07 -5.76 -4.82
C ALA A 198 -19.69 -6.07 -6.19
N GLY A 199 -21.03 -6.19 -6.27
CA GLY A 199 -21.75 -6.44 -7.52
C GLY A 199 -21.52 -5.35 -8.56
N ILE A 200 -21.67 -4.08 -8.16
CA ILE A 200 -21.43 -2.93 -9.04
C ILE A 200 -19.95 -2.81 -9.39
N GLY A 201 -19.04 -3.10 -8.46
CA GLY A 201 -17.59 -3.12 -8.73
C GLY A 201 -17.22 -4.17 -9.77
N ILE A 202 -17.77 -5.38 -9.68
CA ILE A 202 -17.54 -6.44 -10.66
C ILE A 202 -18.15 -6.07 -12.02
N ALA A 203 -19.41 -5.65 -12.07
CA ALA A 203 -20.08 -5.31 -13.30
C ALA A 203 -19.44 -4.07 -13.97
N GLY A 204 -19.21 -3.01 -13.19
CA GLY A 204 -18.62 -1.77 -13.66
C GLY A 204 -17.14 -1.95 -14.09
N GLY A 205 -16.36 -2.73 -13.32
CA GLY A 205 -14.96 -3.04 -13.68
C GLY A 205 -14.86 -3.81 -14.99
N ARG A 206 -15.73 -4.82 -15.20
CA ARG A 206 -15.79 -5.56 -16.46
C ARG A 206 -16.25 -4.69 -17.63
N LEU A 207 -17.27 -3.86 -17.42
CA LEU A 207 -17.77 -2.94 -18.44
C LEU A 207 -16.70 -1.92 -18.82
N LEU A 208 -15.98 -1.36 -17.84
CA LEU A 208 -14.88 -0.42 -18.06
C LEU A 208 -13.75 -1.10 -18.82
N LEU A 209 -13.37 -2.33 -18.45
CA LEU A 209 -12.33 -3.10 -19.14
C LEU A 209 -12.72 -3.36 -20.61
N GLU A 210 -13.96 -3.76 -20.85
CA GLU A 210 -14.46 -3.97 -22.20
C GLU A 210 -14.49 -2.68 -23.03
N PHE A 211 -14.87 -1.57 -22.39
CA PHE A 211 -14.79 -0.25 -23.00
C PHE A 211 -13.34 0.15 -23.32
N MET A 212 -12.38 -0.19 -22.43
CA MET A 212 -10.95 0.05 -22.68
C MET A 212 -10.43 -0.73 -23.88
N ARG A 213 -10.90 -1.95 -24.11
CA ARG A 213 -10.47 -2.82 -25.21
C ARG A 213 -11.10 -2.48 -26.55
N ARG A 214 -12.41 -2.16 -26.56
CA ARG A 214 -13.16 -2.02 -27.80
C ARG A 214 -13.18 -0.62 -28.39
N VAL A 215 -13.05 0.41 -27.57
CA VAL A 215 -13.18 1.79 -28.04
C VAL A 215 -11.82 2.47 -28.10
N PRO A 216 -11.24 2.62 -29.31
CA PRO A 216 -10.03 3.39 -29.50
C PRO A 216 -10.28 4.89 -29.30
N LEU A 217 -9.33 5.59 -28.68
CA LEU A 217 -9.40 7.02 -28.45
C LEU A 217 -8.30 7.73 -29.24
N PRO A 218 -8.53 8.98 -29.71
CA PRO A 218 -7.60 9.67 -30.60
C PRO A 218 -6.28 10.08 -29.92
N ASN A 219 -6.31 10.30 -28.59
CA ASN A 219 -5.15 10.78 -27.84
C ASN A 219 -4.86 9.88 -26.63
N GLU A 220 -3.58 9.65 -26.32
CA GLU A 220 -3.12 8.83 -25.19
C GLU A 220 -3.69 9.29 -23.85
N GLY A 221 -3.72 10.60 -23.58
CA GLY A 221 -4.23 11.17 -22.34
C GLY A 221 -5.72 10.82 -22.07
N LEU A 222 -6.51 10.63 -23.16
CA LEU A 222 -7.91 10.27 -23.02
C LEU A 222 -8.12 8.86 -22.47
N TYR A 223 -7.14 7.96 -22.63
CA TYR A 223 -7.23 6.61 -22.04
C TYR A 223 -7.20 6.66 -20.52
N SER A 224 -6.34 7.47 -19.92
CA SER A 224 -6.29 7.68 -18.46
C SER A 224 -7.54 8.41 -17.95
N LEU A 225 -7.99 9.44 -18.67
CA LEU A 225 -9.21 10.17 -18.32
C LEU A 225 -10.47 9.31 -18.40
N ARG A 226 -10.55 8.39 -19.38
CA ARG A 226 -11.64 7.42 -19.48
C ARG A 226 -11.73 6.53 -18.24
N VAL A 227 -10.58 6.02 -17.76
CA VAL A 227 -10.55 5.19 -16.56
C VAL A 227 -10.94 6.02 -15.33
N LEU A 228 -10.43 7.24 -15.21
CA LEU A 228 -10.81 8.17 -14.14
C LEU A 228 -12.33 8.42 -14.10
N ALA A 229 -12.93 8.74 -15.26
CA ALA A 229 -14.37 8.93 -15.38
C ALA A 229 -15.15 7.64 -15.02
N GLY A 230 -14.65 6.48 -15.46
CA GLY A 230 -15.22 5.18 -15.12
C GLY A 230 -15.20 4.88 -13.62
N VAL A 231 -14.09 5.19 -12.93
CA VAL A 231 -13.95 5.04 -11.48
C VAL A 231 -14.99 5.89 -10.74
N LEU A 232 -15.11 7.17 -11.12
CA LEU A 232 -16.11 8.07 -10.53
C LEU A 232 -17.54 7.60 -10.79
N ALA A 233 -17.83 7.10 -11.99
CA ALA A 233 -19.14 6.56 -12.34
C ALA A 233 -19.46 5.30 -11.52
N ILE A 234 -18.51 4.37 -11.35
CA ILE A 234 -18.67 3.14 -10.54
C ILE A 234 -18.90 3.52 -9.08
N PHE A 235 -18.09 4.44 -8.53
CA PHE A 235 -18.28 4.94 -7.16
C PHE A 235 -19.66 5.56 -6.96
N GLY A 236 -20.02 6.49 -7.85
CA GLY A 236 -21.31 7.20 -7.78
C GLY A 236 -22.50 6.25 -7.90
N LEU A 237 -22.47 5.32 -8.87
CA LEU A 237 -23.53 4.34 -9.07
C LEU A 237 -23.70 3.43 -7.84
N ALA A 238 -22.60 2.94 -7.27
CA ALA A 238 -22.67 2.11 -6.08
C ALA A 238 -23.26 2.89 -4.89
N THR A 239 -22.85 4.14 -4.71
CA THR A 239 -23.33 5.01 -3.63
C THR A 239 -24.83 5.33 -3.79
N VAL A 240 -25.29 5.66 -5.00
CA VAL A 240 -26.72 5.90 -5.30
C VAL A 240 -27.56 4.64 -5.07
N ALA A 241 -27.01 3.48 -5.40
CA ALA A 241 -27.65 2.19 -5.14
C ALA A 241 -27.56 1.73 -3.68
N ARG A 242 -27.11 2.60 -2.74
CA ARG A 242 -26.92 2.29 -1.33
C ARG A 242 -25.89 1.18 -1.05
N GLY A 243 -24.99 0.93 -2.00
CA GLY A 243 -23.84 0.06 -1.84
C GLY A 243 -22.60 0.83 -1.39
N SER A 244 -21.53 0.08 -1.03
CA SER A 244 -20.23 0.67 -0.72
C SER A 244 -19.51 1.09 -2.02
N GLY A 245 -19.45 2.42 -2.30
CA GLY A 245 -18.71 2.98 -3.43
C GLY A 245 -17.22 2.64 -3.34
N PHE A 246 -16.67 2.63 -2.15
CA PHE A 246 -15.26 2.31 -1.89
C PHE A 246 -14.93 0.85 -2.25
N LEU A 247 -15.79 -0.09 -1.86
CA LEU A 247 -15.63 -1.49 -2.27
C LEU A 247 -15.76 -1.65 -3.77
N ALA A 248 -16.70 -0.93 -4.40
CA ALA A 248 -16.92 -1.01 -5.83
C ALA A 248 -15.69 -0.59 -6.63
N VAL A 249 -15.05 0.53 -6.27
CA VAL A 249 -13.84 0.99 -6.97
C VAL A 249 -12.62 0.11 -6.68
N PHE A 250 -12.48 -0.41 -5.46
CA PHE A 250 -11.42 -1.35 -5.11
C PHE A 250 -11.52 -2.64 -5.92
N VAL A 251 -12.71 -3.24 -6.00
CA VAL A 251 -12.97 -4.44 -6.81
C VAL A 251 -12.75 -4.17 -8.30
N ALA A 252 -13.20 -3.03 -8.81
CA ALA A 252 -12.95 -2.63 -10.20
C ALA A 252 -11.45 -2.49 -10.48
N GLY A 253 -10.68 -1.89 -9.57
CA GLY A 253 -9.22 -1.80 -9.63
C GLY A 253 -8.56 -3.17 -9.71
N ILE A 254 -8.92 -4.11 -8.83
CA ILE A 254 -8.41 -5.49 -8.83
C ILE A 254 -8.66 -6.19 -10.18
N LEU A 255 -9.85 -6.01 -10.76
CA LEU A 255 -10.19 -6.64 -12.04
C LEU A 255 -9.39 -6.07 -13.21
N ILE A 256 -9.09 -4.77 -13.18
CA ILE A 256 -8.35 -4.10 -14.24
C ILE A 256 -6.83 -4.31 -14.08
N GLY A 257 -6.33 -4.56 -12.88
CA GLY A 257 -4.91 -4.59 -12.54
C GLY A 257 -4.06 -5.49 -13.41
N ASP A 258 -4.45 -6.76 -13.61
CA ASP A 258 -3.68 -7.74 -14.40
C ASP A 258 -4.07 -7.82 -15.88
N GLU A 259 -5.07 -7.03 -16.28
CA GLU A 259 -5.63 -7.15 -17.60
C GLU A 259 -4.88 -6.30 -18.62
N ARG A 260 -4.77 -6.85 -19.84
CA ARG A 260 -4.13 -6.14 -20.96
C ARG A 260 -5.13 -5.18 -21.59
N ALA A 261 -4.71 -3.95 -21.72
CA ALA A 261 -5.46 -2.90 -22.40
C ALA A 261 -4.49 -1.92 -23.06
N PRO A 262 -4.91 -1.22 -24.13
CA PRO A 262 -4.10 -0.19 -24.76
C PRO A 262 -3.70 0.89 -23.73
N TYR A 263 -2.43 1.30 -23.75
CA TYR A 263 -1.85 2.32 -22.87
C TYR A 263 -1.96 2.01 -21.36
N LYS A 264 -1.89 0.73 -21.00
CA LYS A 264 -2.05 0.27 -19.61
C LYS A 264 -1.02 0.90 -18.67
N ARG A 265 0.24 0.99 -19.06
CA ARG A 265 1.31 1.60 -18.26
C ARG A 265 1.09 3.10 -17.99
N GLU A 266 0.61 3.83 -18.99
CA GLU A 266 0.26 5.25 -18.87
C GLU A 266 -0.93 5.45 -17.92
N ILE A 267 -1.92 4.56 -18.01
CA ILE A 267 -3.07 4.55 -17.09
C ILE A 267 -2.60 4.30 -15.66
N GLU A 268 -1.74 3.31 -15.42
CA GLU A 268 -1.19 3.00 -14.10
C GLU A 268 -0.39 4.17 -13.53
N ARG A 269 0.54 4.73 -14.31
CA ARG A 269 1.35 5.90 -13.88
C ARG A 269 0.49 7.10 -13.53
N PHE A 270 -0.52 7.38 -14.34
CA PHE A 270 -1.44 8.49 -14.07
C PHE A 270 -2.21 8.28 -12.76
N HIS A 271 -2.80 7.09 -12.57
CA HIS A 271 -3.59 6.81 -11.38
C HIS A 271 -2.74 6.73 -10.12
N SER A 272 -1.51 6.19 -10.17
CA SER A 272 -0.57 6.20 -9.05
C SER A 272 -0.12 7.61 -8.67
N SER A 273 0.08 8.49 -9.66
CA SER A 273 0.36 9.91 -9.38
C SER A 273 -0.85 10.61 -8.78
N LEU A 274 -2.05 10.30 -9.27
CA LEU A 274 -3.30 10.84 -8.73
C LEU A 274 -3.57 10.34 -7.31
N ALA A 275 -3.32 9.06 -7.03
CA ALA A 275 -3.44 8.49 -5.68
C ALA A 275 -2.46 9.14 -4.70
N SER A 276 -1.21 9.38 -5.12
CA SER A 276 -0.23 10.10 -4.30
C SER A 276 -0.67 11.55 -4.02
N LEU A 277 -1.20 12.26 -5.01
CA LEU A 277 -1.78 13.58 -4.82
C LEU A 277 -2.99 13.54 -3.88
N ALA A 278 -3.86 12.56 -4.06
CA ALA A 278 -5.04 12.35 -3.24
C ALA A 278 -4.68 12.07 -1.77
N GLU A 279 -3.62 11.30 -1.51
CA GLU A 279 -3.09 11.06 -0.16
C GLU A 279 -2.63 12.37 0.49
N ILE A 280 -1.82 13.16 -0.20
CA ILE A 280 -1.35 14.47 0.29
C ILE A 280 -2.54 15.37 0.63
N VAL A 281 -3.50 15.49 -0.30
CA VAL A 281 -4.71 16.30 -0.12
C VAL A 281 -5.53 15.80 1.07
N ALA A 282 -5.71 14.49 1.21
CA ALA A 282 -6.46 13.91 2.32
C ALA A 282 -5.84 14.26 3.67
N PHE A 283 -4.53 14.03 3.85
CA PHE A 283 -3.86 14.34 5.12
C PHE A 283 -3.83 15.83 5.44
N ILE A 284 -3.65 16.69 4.43
CA ILE A 284 -3.72 18.15 4.63
C ILE A 284 -5.14 18.58 5.03
N MET A 285 -6.16 18.13 4.29
CA MET A 285 -7.55 18.47 4.58
C MET A 285 -7.96 18.03 5.98
N LEU A 286 -7.57 16.81 6.36
CA LEU A 286 -7.87 16.25 7.68
C LEU A 286 -7.10 16.98 8.79
N GLY A 287 -5.85 17.39 8.55
CA GLY A 287 -5.08 18.21 9.48
C GLY A 287 -5.73 19.58 9.73
N LEU A 288 -6.25 20.24 8.70
CA LEU A 288 -6.91 21.54 8.81
C LEU A 288 -8.21 21.52 9.65
N THR A 289 -8.79 20.35 9.89
CA THR A 289 -10.03 20.23 10.69
C THR A 289 -9.80 20.05 12.19
N VAL A 290 -8.55 19.88 12.62
CA VAL A 290 -8.17 19.69 14.02
C VAL A 290 -7.51 20.94 14.57
N ARG A 291 -7.89 21.33 15.77
CA ARG A 291 -7.24 22.39 16.54
C ARG A 291 -6.37 21.77 17.62
N LEU A 292 -5.06 21.93 17.50
CA LEU A 292 -4.11 21.34 18.48
C LEU A 292 -4.32 21.91 19.88
N ARG A 293 -4.82 23.15 20.00
CA ARG A 293 -5.12 23.83 21.26
C ARG A 293 -6.25 23.18 22.04
N ASP A 294 -7.17 22.51 21.35
CA ASP A 294 -8.34 21.87 21.96
C ASP A 294 -8.02 20.46 22.47
N LEU A 295 -6.94 19.83 22.01
CA LEU A 295 -6.54 18.46 22.38
C LEU A 295 -6.34 18.24 23.91
N PRO A 296 -5.80 19.19 24.69
CA PRO A 296 -5.72 19.05 26.14
C PRO A 296 -7.07 19.12 26.84
N ILE A 297 -8.06 19.77 26.21
CA ILE A 297 -9.40 19.93 26.76
C ILE A 297 -10.12 18.57 26.74
N GLY A 298 -10.57 18.10 27.88
CA GLY A 298 -11.27 16.81 28.00
C GLY A 298 -10.37 15.57 27.86
N ASN A 299 -9.05 15.70 28.02
CA ASN A 299 -8.08 14.59 28.00
C ASN A 299 -8.05 13.80 26.68
N ALA A 300 -8.43 14.40 25.55
CA ALA A 300 -8.47 13.70 24.27
C ALA A 300 -7.09 13.18 23.86
N TRP A 301 -6.03 13.93 24.14
CA TRP A 301 -4.66 13.56 23.79
C TRP A 301 -4.15 12.36 24.61
N SER A 302 -4.41 12.31 25.94
CA SER A 302 -3.98 11.21 26.81
C SER A 302 -4.73 9.92 26.50
N ILE A 303 -6.05 10.02 26.25
CA ILE A 303 -6.87 8.89 25.82
C ILE A 303 -6.43 8.40 24.45
N GLY A 304 -6.18 9.32 23.50
CA GLY A 304 -5.72 8.97 22.16
C GLY A 304 -4.36 8.26 22.19
N LEU A 305 -3.38 8.76 22.97
CA LEU A 305 -2.09 8.09 23.13
C LEU A 305 -2.23 6.70 23.76
N ALA A 306 -3.05 6.58 24.81
CA ALA A 306 -3.27 5.30 25.47
C ALA A 306 -3.97 4.29 24.56
N LEU A 307 -5.01 4.71 23.80
CA LEU A 307 -5.68 3.86 22.81
C LEU A 307 -4.75 3.50 21.64
N GLY A 308 -3.93 4.44 21.17
CA GLY A 308 -2.94 4.20 20.12
C GLY A 308 -1.91 3.16 20.56
N ALA A 309 -1.38 3.30 21.78
CA ALA A 309 -0.47 2.32 22.35
C ALA A 309 -1.15 0.96 22.56
N LEU A 310 -2.39 0.95 23.06
CA LEU A 310 -3.16 -0.28 23.27
C LEU A 310 -3.43 -1.00 21.93
N LEU A 311 -3.79 -0.26 20.88
CA LEU A 311 -3.97 -0.80 19.53
C LEU A 311 -2.68 -1.40 18.98
N ALA A 312 -1.55 -0.69 19.11
CA ALA A 312 -0.27 -1.10 18.56
C ALA A 312 0.34 -2.31 19.28
N PHE A 313 0.28 -2.33 20.62
CA PHE A 313 1.03 -3.28 21.43
C PHE A 313 0.18 -4.41 22.02
N VAL A 314 -1.14 -4.25 22.08
CA VAL A 314 -2.02 -5.26 22.71
C VAL A 314 -3.10 -5.73 21.73
N ILE A 315 -3.98 -4.83 21.25
CA ILE A 315 -5.16 -5.25 20.51
C ILE A 315 -4.75 -5.97 19.23
N ARG A 316 -3.89 -5.35 18.43
CA ARG A 316 -3.48 -5.96 17.16
C ARG A 316 -2.57 -7.18 17.34
N PRO A 317 -1.49 -7.17 18.16
CA PRO A 317 -0.67 -8.35 18.36
C PRO A 317 -1.43 -9.54 18.96
N VAL A 318 -2.30 -9.32 19.94
CA VAL A 318 -3.00 -10.40 20.65
C VAL A 318 -4.23 -10.85 19.86
N PHE A 319 -5.21 -9.97 19.65
CA PHE A 319 -6.51 -10.37 19.12
C PHE A 319 -6.50 -10.59 17.60
N VAL A 320 -5.87 -9.69 16.83
CA VAL A 320 -5.67 -9.91 15.39
C VAL A 320 -4.63 -11.00 15.17
N GLY A 321 -3.64 -11.12 16.06
CA GLY A 321 -2.68 -12.21 16.06
C GLY A 321 -3.33 -13.59 16.13
N LEU A 322 -4.35 -13.78 16.97
CA LEU A 322 -5.15 -15.00 17.03
C LEU A 322 -5.89 -15.29 15.73
N ILE A 323 -6.44 -14.24 15.09
CA ILE A 323 -7.13 -14.34 13.79
C ILE A 323 -6.16 -14.77 12.69
N THR A 324 -4.88 -14.40 12.77
CA THR A 324 -3.87 -14.78 11.77
C THR A 324 -3.37 -16.22 11.92
N LEU A 325 -3.70 -16.93 13.00
CA LEU A 325 -3.19 -18.29 13.25
C LEU A 325 -3.50 -19.29 12.11
N PRO A 326 -4.73 -19.32 11.52
CA PRO A 326 -5.02 -20.24 10.43
C PRO A 326 -4.31 -19.86 9.12
N ILE A 327 -3.73 -18.65 9.03
CA ILE A 327 -3.05 -18.19 7.82
C ILE A 327 -1.60 -18.67 7.83
N GLN A 328 -1.19 -19.35 6.75
CA GLN A 328 0.18 -19.84 6.59
C GLN A 328 1.15 -18.69 6.30
N LEU A 329 1.75 -18.13 7.35
CA LEU A 329 2.78 -17.10 7.34
C LEU A 329 3.97 -17.55 8.18
N ARG A 330 5.18 -17.16 7.78
CA ARG A 330 6.37 -17.30 8.63
C ARG A 330 6.21 -16.41 9.86
N ARG A 331 6.82 -16.77 10.98
CA ARG A 331 6.71 -16.00 12.24
C ARG A 331 7.10 -14.52 12.06
N GLY A 332 8.19 -14.25 11.31
CA GLY A 332 8.64 -12.89 11.03
C GLY A 332 7.63 -12.11 10.17
N GLU A 333 7.07 -12.73 9.13
CA GLU A 333 6.05 -12.11 8.28
C GLU A 333 4.76 -11.79 9.07
N ARG A 334 4.32 -12.72 9.94
CA ARG A 334 3.16 -12.52 10.79
C ARG A 334 3.38 -11.35 11.77
N LEU A 335 4.50 -11.33 12.48
CA LEU A 335 4.83 -10.23 13.40
C LEU A 335 4.94 -8.90 12.67
N PHE A 336 5.49 -8.89 11.46
CA PHE A 336 5.56 -7.69 10.63
C PHE A 336 4.16 -7.22 10.21
N LEU A 337 3.30 -8.11 9.72
CA LEU A 337 1.91 -7.79 9.35
C LEU A 337 1.13 -7.21 10.55
N LEU A 338 1.33 -7.76 11.74
CA LEU A 338 0.69 -7.25 12.96
C LEU A 338 1.22 -5.86 13.34
N TRP A 339 2.51 -5.59 13.17
CA TRP A 339 3.09 -4.28 13.43
C TRP A 339 2.65 -3.22 12.42
N THR A 340 2.55 -3.57 11.14
CA THR A 340 2.27 -2.64 10.03
C THR A 340 0.79 -2.26 9.89
N GLY A 341 -0.05 -2.63 10.84
CA GLY A 341 -1.43 -2.14 10.89
C GLY A 341 -1.54 -0.68 11.31
N LEU A 342 -0.88 0.20 10.54
CA LEU A 342 -0.86 1.63 10.79
C LEU A 342 -2.23 2.26 10.52
N LYS A 343 -2.52 3.36 11.21
CA LYS A 343 -3.75 4.11 11.03
C LYS A 343 -3.47 5.31 10.13
N GLY A 344 -4.19 5.42 9.03
CA GLY A 344 -4.00 6.46 8.02
C GLY A 344 -5.15 7.47 7.94
N ALA A 345 -5.48 7.89 6.73
CA ALA A 345 -6.49 8.91 6.45
C ALA A 345 -7.93 8.41 6.74
N VAL A 346 -8.22 7.13 6.55
CA VAL A 346 -9.58 6.57 6.69
C VAL A 346 -10.15 6.75 8.10
N PRO A 347 -9.44 6.43 9.20
CA PRO A 347 -9.91 6.72 10.56
C PRO A 347 -10.33 8.17 10.78
N VAL A 348 -9.55 9.12 10.26
CA VAL A 348 -9.85 10.55 10.43
C VAL A 348 -11.06 10.96 9.59
N LEU A 349 -11.19 10.43 8.36
CA LEU A 349 -12.43 10.60 7.57
C LEU A 349 -13.64 10.07 8.32
N LEU A 350 -13.57 8.86 8.88
CA LEU A 350 -14.66 8.27 9.66
C LEU A 350 -15.01 9.12 10.89
N GLY A 351 -14.00 9.74 11.49
CA GLY A 351 -14.19 10.74 12.55
C GLY A 351 -15.04 11.94 12.08
N THR A 352 -14.87 12.42 10.84
CA THR A 352 -15.71 13.51 10.31
C THR A 352 -17.17 13.10 10.14
N PHE A 353 -17.46 11.82 9.81
CA PHE A 353 -18.84 11.29 9.78
C PHE A 353 -19.45 11.28 11.20
N ILE A 354 -18.65 10.93 12.22
CA ILE A 354 -19.10 10.96 13.62
C ILE A 354 -19.43 12.39 14.03
N VAL A 355 -18.58 13.37 13.71
CA VAL A 355 -18.85 14.79 13.99
C VAL A 355 -20.11 15.26 13.26
N GLY A 356 -20.25 14.92 11.98
CA GLY A 356 -21.42 15.26 11.15
C GLY A 356 -22.74 14.66 11.65
N SER A 357 -22.71 13.61 12.47
CA SER A 357 -23.90 12.99 13.04
C SER A 357 -24.53 13.78 14.22
N GLY A 358 -23.82 14.76 14.79
CA GLY A 358 -24.28 15.54 15.91
C GLY A 358 -24.42 14.81 17.24
N ILE A 359 -23.84 13.60 17.36
CA ILE A 359 -23.86 12.81 18.59
C ILE A 359 -23.04 13.52 19.70
N ALA A 360 -23.55 13.53 20.92
CA ALA A 360 -22.83 14.11 22.05
C ALA A 360 -21.43 13.47 22.23
N GLY A 361 -20.39 14.31 22.35
CA GLY A 361 -19.01 13.88 22.45
C GLY A 361 -18.31 13.55 21.12
N ALA A 362 -18.97 13.77 19.98
CA ALA A 362 -18.42 13.50 18.65
C ALA A 362 -17.11 14.26 18.37
N SER A 363 -17.02 15.53 18.74
CA SER A 363 -15.79 16.35 18.57
C SER A 363 -14.63 15.74 19.37
N ARG A 364 -14.87 15.33 20.62
CA ARG A 364 -13.85 14.66 21.44
C ARG A 364 -13.42 13.32 20.84
N ALA A 365 -14.36 12.54 20.31
CA ALA A 365 -14.02 11.29 19.62
C ALA A 365 -13.14 11.56 18.39
N TYR A 366 -13.40 12.61 17.65
CA TYR A 366 -12.61 13.04 16.51
C TYR A 366 -11.18 13.41 16.91
N GLU A 367 -11.02 14.19 17.97
CA GLU A 367 -9.71 14.54 18.53
C GLU A 367 -8.92 13.30 18.98
N ILE A 368 -9.59 12.34 19.64
CA ILE A 368 -8.99 11.05 20.02
C ILE A 368 -8.51 10.29 18.77
N ILE A 369 -9.33 10.19 17.72
CA ILE A 369 -8.96 9.54 16.46
C ILE A 369 -7.72 10.19 15.87
N PHE A 370 -7.70 11.52 15.81
CA PHE A 370 -6.55 12.27 15.30
C PHE A 370 -5.25 11.92 16.05
N VAL A 371 -5.30 11.91 17.38
CA VAL A 371 -4.13 11.58 18.21
C VAL A 371 -3.68 10.14 18.00
N VAL A 372 -4.61 9.19 17.90
CA VAL A 372 -4.30 7.78 17.59
C VAL A 372 -3.61 7.66 16.24
N VAL A 373 -4.11 8.35 15.20
CA VAL A 373 -3.51 8.35 13.87
C VAL A 373 -2.12 8.97 13.91
N ALA A 374 -1.97 10.15 14.51
CA ALA A 374 -0.67 10.82 14.65
C ALA A 374 0.35 9.93 15.38
N PHE A 375 -0.05 9.28 16.47
CA PHE A 375 0.78 8.30 17.20
C PHE A 375 1.15 7.11 16.30
N SER A 376 0.17 6.52 15.63
CA SER A 376 0.40 5.35 14.77
C SER A 376 1.36 5.65 13.65
N VAL A 377 1.15 6.77 12.93
CA VAL A 377 1.99 7.14 11.80
C VAL A 377 3.39 7.55 12.27
N ALA A 378 3.50 8.38 13.32
CA ALA A 378 4.79 8.87 13.81
C ALA A 378 5.61 7.78 14.51
N VAL A 379 5.00 7.05 15.44
CA VAL A 379 5.71 6.06 16.27
C VAL A 379 5.81 4.72 15.54
N GLN A 380 4.68 4.05 15.24
CA GLN A 380 4.74 2.75 14.58
C GLN A 380 5.35 2.85 13.19
N GLY A 381 4.97 3.85 12.38
CA GLY A 381 5.51 4.09 11.03
C GLY A 381 7.02 4.28 11.05
N GLY A 382 7.55 5.09 11.96
CA GLY A 382 9.00 5.33 12.11
C GLY A 382 9.82 4.06 12.40
N PHE A 383 9.23 3.07 13.07
CA PHE A 383 9.91 1.79 13.36
C PHE A 383 9.78 0.73 12.27
N VAL A 384 8.96 0.94 11.24
CA VAL A 384 8.73 -0.05 10.16
C VAL A 384 10.02 -0.55 9.52
N PRO A 385 10.99 0.31 9.09
CA PRO A 385 12.22 -0.18 8.46
C PRO A 385 13.08 -1.03 9.42
N THR A 386 13.13 -0.65 10.69
CA THR A 386 13.91 -1.37 11.71
C THR A 386 13.32 -2.75 11.98
N ILE A 387 11.99 -2.83 12.07
CA ILE A 387 11.28 -4.09 12.32
C ILE A 387 11.33 -4.99 11.09
N ALA A 388 11.16 -4.44 9.87
CA ALA A 388 11.32 -5.20 8.63
C ALA A 388 12.70 -5.86 8.56
N HIS A 389 13.75 -5.12 8.91
CA HIS A 389 15.12 -5.65 8.94
C HIS A 389 15.32 -6.72 10.01
N ARG A 390 14.85 -6.48 11.25
CA ARG A 390 14.98 -7.44 12.36
C ARG A 390 14.23 -8.75 12.14
N LEU A 391 13.08 -8.67 11.47
CA LEU A 391 12.25 -9.83 11.17
C LEU A 391 12.60 -10.53 9.85
N ASN A 392 13.65 -10.08 9.17
CA ASN A 392 14.09 -10.60 7.86
C ASN A 392 12.95 -10.68 6.83
N VAL A 393 12.13 -9.62 6.76
CA VAL A 393 11.07 -9.50 5.75
C VAL A 393 11.73 -9.39 4.37
N PRO A 394 11.24 -10.13 3.36
CA PRO A 394 11.81 -10.06 2.02
C PRO A 394 11.54 -8.68 1.40
N LEU A 395 12.54 -7.82 1.41
CA LEU A 395 12.50 -6.51 0.78
C LEU A 395 13.19 -6.57 -0.58
N ARG A 396 12.51 -6.08 -1.62
CA ARG A 396 13.03 -5.93 -2.97
C ARG A 396 13.29 -4.45 -3.23
N THR A 397 14.49 -4.10 -3.66
CA THR A 397 14.77 -2.74 -4.12
C THR A 397 14.22 -2.57 -5.53
N ILE A 398 13.43 -1.54 -5.73
CA ILE A 398 13.02 -1.09 -7.07
C ILE A 398 14.06 -0.09 -7.52
N ASP A 399 14.82 -0.43 -8.55
CA ASP A 399 15.65 0.55 -9.23
C ASP A 399 14.71 1.43 -10.09
N PRO A 400 14.71 2.76 -9.93
CA PRO A 400 13.97 3.61 -10.83
C PRO A 400 14.50 3.38 -12.25
N GLU A 401 13.60 3.22 -13.20
CA GLU A 401 13.99 3.12 -14.62
C GLU A 401 14.68 4.43 -14.98
N PRO A 402 16.00 4.45 -15.20
CA PRO A 402 16.75 5.69 -15.40
C PRO A 402 16.45 6.38 -16.74
N TRP A 403 15.81 5.66 -17.67
CA TRP A 403 15.45 6.15 -19.00
C TRP A 403 14.34 5.28 -19.60
N SER A 404 13.53 5.87 -20.46
CA SER A 404 12.60 5.15 -21.32
C SER A 404 13.08 5.30 -22.76
N LEU A 405 13.16 4.19 -23.50
CA LEU A 405 13.25 4.24 -24.94
C LEU A 405 11.96 4.91 -25.45
N GLY A 406 12.09 5.93 -26.30
CA GLY A 406 10.96 6.62 -26.91
C GLY A 406 10.11 5.76 -27.85
N VAL A 407 10.35 4.45 -27.87
CA VAL A 407 9.56 3.47 -28.61
C VAL A 407 8.32 3.15 -27.79
N ARG A 408 7.18 3.63 -28.23
CA ARG A 408 5.88 3.34 -27.62
C ARG A 408 5.21 2.23 -28.40
N PHE A 409 4.96 1.13 -27.75
CA PHE A 409 4.14 0.06 -28.29
C PHE A 409 2.69 0.26 -27.84
N ARG A 410 1.75 -0.01 -28.71
CA ARG A 410 0.32 0.01 -28.40
C ARG A 410 -0.05 -1.05 -27.36
N GLU A 411 0.69 -2.17 -27.40
CA GLU A 411 0.68 -3.24 -26.41
C GLU A 411 2.13 -3.61 -26.11
N GLU A 412 2.45 -3.96 -24.87
CA GLU A 412 3.79 -4.39 -24.48
C GLU A 412 4.11 -5.73 -25.17
N PRO A 413 5.19 -5.83 -25.96
CA PRO A 413 5.60 -7.11 -26.52
C PRO A 413 5.92 -8.09 -25.38
N GLU A 414 5.35 -9.28 -25.41
CA GLU A 414 5.55 -10.29 -24.36
C GLU A 414 6.99 -10.73 -24.19
N GLY A 415 7.81 -10.56 -25.23
CA GLY A 415 9.17 -11.04 -25.29
C GLY A 415 10.27 -10.00 -25.04
N LEU A 416 9.94 -8.76 -24.66
CA LEU A 416 10.97 -7.73 -24.48
C LEU A 416 11.46 -7.69 -23.04
N HIS A 417 12.72 -8.06 -22.80
CA HIS A 417 13.33 -8.14 -21.49
C HIS A 417 14.57 -7.28 -21.39
N ARG A 418 14.74 -6.60 -20.24
CA ARG A 418 15.90 -5.77 -19.96
C ARG A 418 16.73 -6.41 -18.85
N PHE A 419 18.04 -6.51 -19.09
CA PHE A 419 18.99 -7.03 -18.12
C PHE A 419 20.13 -6.03 -17.90
N ARG A 420 20.56 -5.89 -16.65
CA ARG A 420 21.79 -5.19 -16.31
C ARG A 420 22.88 -6.20 -16.04
N VAL A 421 23.99 -6.08 -16.75
CA VAL A 421 25.11 -7.02 -16.67
C VAL A 421 25.87 -6.78 -15.37
N SER A 422 25.83 -7.75 -14.46
CA SER A 422 26.54 -7.68 -13.20
C SER A 422 28.03 -7.92 -13.36
N ARG A 423 28.88 -7.35 -12.48
CA ARG A 423 30.29 -7.70 -12.39
C ARG A 423 30.41 -9.19 -12.05
N GLY A 424 31.09 -9.96 -12.92
CA GLY A 424 31.20 -11.42 -12.76
C GLY A 424 30.04 -12.22 -13.35
N ALA A 425 29.17 -11.62 -14.16
CA ALA A 425 28.20 -12.34 -14.94
C ALA A 425 28.89 -13.16 -16.07
N PRO A 426 28.38 -14.36 -16.42
CA PRO A 426 28.95 -15.17 -17.50
C PRO A 426 29.06 -14.47 -18.84
N ALA A 427 28.15 -13.52 -19.13
CA ALA A 427 28.14 -12.74 -20.37
C ALA A 427 29.26 -11.69 -20.46
N VAL A 428 29.96 -11.37 -19.37
CA VAL A 428 31.02 -10.33 -19.41
C VAL A 428 32.21 -10.79 -20.24
N GLY A 429 32.59 -10.01 -21.25
CA GLY A 429 33.69 -10.28 -22.16
C GLY A 429 33.34 -11.16 -23.37
N THR A 430 32.14 -11.73 -23.42
CA THR A 430 31.66 -12.48 -24.60
C THR A 430 31.10 -11.57 -25.67
N SER A 431 31.28 -11.91 -26.95
CA SER A 431 30.61 -11.25 -28.07
C SER A 431 29.14 -11.64 -28.12
N ILE A 432 28.32 -10.84 -28.75
CA ILE A 432 26.87 -11.12 -28.88
C ILE A 432 26.65 -12.46 -29.61
N GLU A 433 27.47 -12.79 -30.60
CA GLU A 433 27.36 -14.04 -31.36
C GLU A 433 27.75 -15.26 -30.56
N ASP A 434 28.63 -15.11 -29.57
CA ASP A 434 29.10 -16.21 -28.70
C ASP A 434 28.18 -16.41 -27.48
N LEU A 435 27.13 -15.61 -27.33
CA LEU A 435 26.16 -15.81 -26.25
C LEU A 435 25.38 -17.11 -26.48
N PRO A 436 25.15 -17.90 -25.43
CA PRO A 436 24.42 -19.17 -25.52
C PRO A 436 22.90 -18.91 -25.66
N PHE A 437 22.53 -18.14 -26.67
CA PHE A 437 21.14 -17.94 -27.04
C PHE A 437 20.75 -18.99 -28.09
N GLY A 438 19.51 -19.55 -27.96
CA GLY A 438 18.87 -20.27 -29.04
C GLY A 438 18.39 -19.32 -30.15
N GLU A 439 17.76 -19.86 -31.17
CA GLU A 439 17.14 -19.07 -32.26
C GLU A 439 16.00 -18.15 -31.77
N ASP A 440 15.60 -18.29 -30.50
CA ASP A 440 14.45 -17.62 -29.91
C ASP A 440 14.81 -16.38 -29.05
N ALA A 441 16.07 -15.92 -29.07
CA ALA A 441 16.49 -14.74 -28.31
C ALA A 441 17.43 -13.83 -29.11
N TRP A 442 17.14 -12.53 -29.18
CA TRP A 442 17.94 -11.52 -29.87
C TRP A 442 18.26 -10.32 -28.98
N VAL A 443 19.52 -9.88 -28.98
CA VAL A 443 19.92 -8.60 -28.38
C VAL A 443 19.53 -7.47 -29.35
N ILE A 444 18.59 -6.62 -28.93
CA ILE A 444 18.10 -5.51 -29.74
C ILE A 444 18.98 -4.28 -29.56
N PHE A 445 19.26 -3.92 -28.29
CA PHE A 445 20.05 -2.76 -27.93
C PHE A 445 20.99 -3.08 -26.78
N LEU A 446 22.10 -2.35 -26.77
CA LEU A 446 23.08 -2.35 -25.69
C LEU A 446 23.36 -0.91 -25.28
N ILE A 447 23.31 -0.63 -23.99
CA ILE A 447 23.58 0.69 -23.46
C ILE A 447 24.77 0.60 -22.53
N ARG A 448 25.79 1.39 -22.83
CA ARG A 448 27.04 1.47 -22.08
C ARG A 448 27.27 2.91 -21.65
N HIS A 449 27.42 3.14 -20.33
CA HIS A 449 27.65 4.48 -19.77
C HIS A 449 26.62 5.52 -20.26
N GLY A 450 25.35 5.11 -20.40
CA GLY A 450 24.26 5.98 -20.85
C GLY A 450 24.25 6.26 -22.38
N ARG A 451 25.12 5.62 -23.16
CA ARG A 451 25.14 5.75 -24.64
C ARG A 451 24.71 4.46 -25.30
N LEU A 452 23.91 4.60 -26.36
CA LEU A 452 23.48 3.46 -27.17
C LEU A 452 24.68 2.91 -27.94
N VAL A 453 24.93 1.61 -27.78
CA VAL A 453 25.94 0.86 -28.52
C VAL A 453 25.22 -0.04 -29.53
N PRO A 454 25.59 -0.03 -30.82
CA PRO A 454 24.99 -0.92 -31.81
C PRO A 454 25.21 -2.39 -31.40
N ALA A 455 24.14 -3.17 -31.38
CA ALA A 455 24.21 -4.61 -31.10
C ALA A 455 24.66 -5.34 -32.38
N ARG A 456 25.98 -5.39 -32.65
CA ARG A 456 26.57 -6.17 -33.74
C ARG A 456 27.04 -7.52 -33.18
N SER A 457 27.21 -8.50 -34.06
CA SER A 457 27.68 -9.84 -33.70
C SER A 457 28.98 -9.84 -32.89
N ASP A 458 29.92 -8.94 -33.30
CA ASP A 458 31.24 -8.77 -32.69
C ASP A 458 31.26 -7.88 -31.42
N THR A 459 30.13 -7.27 -31.07
CA THR A 459 30.05 -6.38 -29.91
C THR A 459 30.20 -7.17 -28.60
N ARG A 460 31.25 -6.85 -27.83
CA ARG A 460 31.51 -7.50 -26.53
C ARG A 460 30.72 -6.84 -25.43
N ILE A 461 30.14 -7.66 -24.56
CA ILE A 461 29.35 -7.23 -23.40
C ILE A 461 30.31 -6.90 -22.25
N GLU A 462 30.09 -5.76 -21.60
CA GLU A 462 30.86 -5.29 -20.45
C GLU A 462 30.03 -5.27 -19.17
N ALA A 463 30.71 -5.36 -18.02
CA ALA A 463 30.05 -5.22 -16.74
C ALA A 463 29.45 -3.82 -16.57
N GLY A 464 28.17 -3.75 -16.23
CA GLY A 464 27.44 -2.49 -16.12
C GLY A 464 26.62 -2.13 -17.36
N ASP A 465 26.77 -2.87 -18.47
CA ASP A 465 25.94 -2.71 -19.65
C ASP A 465 24.47 -3.01 -19.33
N GLU A 466 23.58 -2.33 -19.99
CA GLU A 466 22.17 -2.64 -20.00
C GLU A 466 21.82 -3.24 -21.35
N VAL A 467 21.33 -4.46 -21.34
CA VAL A 467 21.04 -5.26 -22.53
C VAL A 467 19.54 -5.42 -22.66
N LEU A 468 18.98 -5.05 -23.81
CA LEU A 468 17.59 -5.27 -24.16
C LEU A 468 17.51 -6.49 -25.08
N VAL A 469 16.83 -7.52 -24.62
CA VAL A 469 16.72 -8.80 -25.31
C VAL A 469 15.27 -9.09 -25.63
N LEU A 470 15.02 -9.45 -26.90
CA LEU A 470 13.75 -10.04 -27.31
C LEU A 470 13.90 -11.55 -27.13
N ALA A 471 13.06 -12.16 -26.31
CA ALA A 471 13.10 -13.60 -26.03
C ALA A 471 11.75 -14.12 -25.53
N ASP A 472 11.50 -15.41 -25.72
CA ASP A 472 10.34 -16.06 -25.14
C ASP A 472 10.37 -15.92 -23.58
N PRO A 473 9.23 -15.69 -22.93
CA PRO A 473 9.14 -15.66 -21.48
C PRO A 473 9.70 -16.92 -20.78
N ALA A 474 9.70 -18.07 -21.44
CA ALA A 474 10.29 -19.31 -20.93
C ALA A 474 11.81 -19.22 -20.78
N GLU A 475 12.50 -18.42 -21.62
CA GLU A 475 13.95 -18.22 -21.61
C GLU A 475 14.45 -17.22 -20.57
N VAL A 476 13.58 -16.40 -20.00
CA VAL A 476 13.93 -15.37 -19.01
C VAL A 476 14.77 -15.89 -17.84
N PRO A 477 14.51 -17.07 -17.25
CA PRO A 477 15.34 -17.59 -16.17
C PRO A 477 16.77 -17.91 -16.60
N ALA A 478 16.97 -18.37 -17.84
CA ALA A 478 18.29 -18.66 -18.41
C ALA A 478 19.05 -17.36 -18.69
N LEU A 479 18.39 -16.38 -19.32
CA LEU A 479 18.94 -15.05 -19.57
C LEU A 479 19.34 -14.33 -18.29
N LYS A 480 18.52 -14.44 -17.25
CA LYS A 480 18.84 -13.85 -15.95
C LYS A 480 20.10 -14.46 -15.34
N LYS A 481 20.32 -15.77 -15.46
CA LYS A 481 21.55 -16.44 -14.99
C LYS A 481 22.79 -15.99 -15.81
N LEU A 482 22.60 -15.67 -17.06
CA LEU A 482 23.66 -15.26 -17.97
C LEU A 482 24.14 -13.84 -17.67
N PHE A 483 23.24 -12.91 -17.38
CA PHE A 483 23.54 -11.50 -17.13
C PHE A 483 23.76 -11.15 -15.65
N THR A 484 23.45 -12.05 -14.70
CA THR A 484 23.69 -11.82 -13.27
C THR A 484 24.81 -12.68 -12.73
N ALA A 485 25.60 -12.15 -11.82
CA ALA A 485 26.64 -12.92 -11.16
C ALA A 485 26.07 -14.11 -10.36
N ARG A 486 26.67 -15.29 -10.46
CA ARG A 486 26.41 -16.38 -9.52
C ARG A 486 26.75 -15.87 -8.12
N ARG A 487 25.79 -15.91 -7.18
CA ARG A 487 26.12 -15.77 -5.76
C ARG A 487 27.13 -16.85 -5.40
N SER A 488 28.40 -16.49 -5.22
CA SER A 488 29.39 -17.35 -4.62
C SER A 488 28.89 -17.67 -3.21
N GLY A 489 28.45 -18.90 -3.03
CA GLY A 489 28.21 -19.43 -1.69
C GLY A 489 29.53 -19.34 -0.92
N HIS A 490 29.58 -18.54 0.09
CA HIS A 490 30.63 -18.61 1.10
C HIS A 490 30.54 -20.02 1.73
N ARG A 491 31.32 -20.97 1.21
CA ARG A 491 31.74 -22.13 1.98
C ARG A 491 32.68 -21.58 3.07
N HIS A 492 32.19 -21.49 4.28
CA HIS A 492 33.04 -21.50 5.46
C HIS A 492 33.86 -22.79 5.42
N THR A 493 35.09 -22.70 4.92
CA THR A 493 36.15 -23.67 5.24
C THR A 493 36.52 -23.39 6.68
N GLU A 494 36.02 -24.19 7.61
CA GLU A 494 36.59 -24.37 8.93
C GLU A 494 38.04 -24.82 8.76
N ARG A 495 38.96 -23.93 9.05
CA ARG A 495 40.37 -24.27 9.31
C ARG A 495 40.41 -25.09 10.60
N ARG A 496 40.59 -26.40 10.50
CA ARG A 496 41.12 -27.21 11.59
C ARG A 496 42.55 -26.80 11.86
N PRO A 497 42.97 -26.59 13.13
CA PRO A 497 44.37 -26.41 13.46
C PRO A 497 45.10 -27.75 13.37
N ALA A 498 46.25 -27.72 12.70
CA ALA A 498 47.25 -28.79 12.69
C ALA A 498 48.02 -28.79 14.02
N GLY A 499 48.23 -29.98 14.56
CA GLY A 499 49.26 -30.16 15.57
C GLY A 499 49.08 -31.39 16.45
N ALA A 500 49.86 -32.41 16.17
CA ALA A 500 50.64 -33.31 17.03
C ALA A 500 50.53 -34.78 16.64
N SER A 501 51.50 -35.28 15.84
CA SER A 501 52.63 -36.12 16.28
C SER A 501 52.28 -37.54 16.76
N ALA A 502 52.57 -38.48 15.86
CA ALA A 502 53.29 -39.73 16.04
C ALA A 502 52.93 -40.71 17.18
N ARG A 503 52.54 -41.93 16.80
CA ARG A 503 53.32 -43.13 17.13
C ARG A 503 52.79 -44.39 16.42
N LYS A 504 53.79 -45.15 16.00
CA LYS A 504 53.84 -46.45 15.32
C LYS A 504 53.03 -47.57 15.99
N GLU A 505 52.43 -48.39 15.14
CA GLU A 505 52.48 -49.88 14.93
C GLU A 505 52.47 -50.85 16.15
N PRO A 506 52.20 -52.16 16.02
CA PRO A 506 51.85 -52.98 14.83
C PRO A 506 50.77 -54.08 15.08
N THR A 507 50.32 -54.65 13.96
CA THR A 507 49.98 -56.07 13.66
C THR A 507 49.27 -56.96 14.66
N THR A 508 48.23 -57.62 14.20
CA THR A 508 47.96 -59.09 14.01
C THR A 508 46.49 -59.25 13.59
N ASP A 509 46.22 -59.74 12.41
CA ASP A 509 45.95 -61.08 11.96
C ASP A 509 44.85 -61.83 12.70
N SER A 510 43.99 -62.37 11.91
CA SER A 510 43.19 -63.59 11.96
C SER A 510 41.65 -63.38 11.89
N ASP A 511 41.13 -63.64 10.74
CA ASP A 511 40.33 -64.84 10.40
C ASP A 511 39.03 -65.09 11.22
N HIS A 512 38.08 -65.40 10.43
CA HIS A 512 36.99 -66.37 10.48
C HIS A 512 35.55 -65.87 10.46
N THR A 513 34.99 -66.00 9.28
CA THR A 513 33.82 -66.83 8.96
C THR A 513 32.51 -66.68 9.72
N GLY A 514 31.48 -66.49 8.91
CA GLY A 514 30.30 -67.37 8.87
C GLY A 514 29.09 -66.90 9.69
N THR A 515 28.18 -66.54 9.04
CA THR A 515 26.82 -66.99 8.68
C THR A 515 25.96 -65.84 8.26
#